data_04be3f021392b06133a04733830be3ba
#
_entry.id   04be3f021392b06133a04733830be3ba
#
_cell.length_a   1.000
_cell.length_b   1.000
_cell.length_c   1.000
_cell.angle_alpha   90.00
_cell.angle_beta   90.00
_cell.angle_gamma   90.00
#
_symmetry.space_group_name_H-M   'P 1'
#
loop_
_entity.id
_entity.type
_entity.pdbx_description
1 polymer ?
#
loop_
_entity_poly.entity_id
_entity_poly.type
_entity_poly.pdbx_seq_one_letter_code
_entity_poly.pdbx_strand_id
1 'polypeptide(L)'
;DLMLMFFTSGTTGYPKMAAHSFKYPLGHFITAKYWHCVDPEGLHLTISDTGWAKAMWGKLYGQWLCEAAIFVYDFDRFDAHDLLPLFAKHHITTFCAPPTMYRMMIKQDLSQYDFSTVQRATTAGEALNPEVFRQFEAQTGLQIYEGFGQTEGPVLLATFPWIEPRPGSMGKPSPLYDIDIVDENGEPCEDGIV
;
A
#
# COMPACT_ATOMS: atom_id res chain seq x y z
N ASP A 1 1.10 23.14 14.48
CA ASP A 1 -0.20 22.73 15.01
C ASP A 1 -0.43 21.25 14.74
N LEU A 2 -0.99 20.56 15.73
CA LEU A 2 -1.35 19.14 15.65
C LEU A 2 -2.61 18.96 14.78
N MET A 3 -2.56 18.01 13.85
CA MET A 3 -3.71 17.63 13.01
C MET A 3 -4.27 16.24 13.37
N LEU A 4 -3.39 15.24 13.44
CA LEU A 4 -3.75 13.84 13.66
C LEU A 4 -2.83 13.19 14.69
N MET A 5 -3.37 12.24 15.43
CA MET A 5 -2.62 11.33 16.29
C MET A 5 -3.06 9.89 16.03
N PHE A 6 -2.07 9.02 15.91
CA PHE A 6 -2.28 7.58 15.84
C PHE A 6 -1.57 6.88 16.99
N PHE A 7 -2.18 5.83 17.50
CA PHE A 7 -1.55 4.99 18.50
C PHE A 7 -0.88 3.80 17.84
N THR A 8 0.38 3.58 18.19
CA THR A 8 1.13 2.41 17.75
C THR A 8 1.37 1.48 18.93
N SER A 9 1.48 0.16 18.67
CA SER A 9 1.72 -0.82 19.71
C SER A 9 3.04 -0.62 20.46
N GLY A 10 3.97 0.13 19.86
CA GLY A 10 5.31 0.32 20.41
C GLY A 10 6.11 -0.99 20.51
N THR A 11 7.42 -0.90 20.57
CA THR A 11 8.31 -2.06 20.77
C THR A 11 8.56 -2.38 22.24
N THR A 12 8.21 -1.48 23.16
CA THR A 12 8.62 -1.52 24.56
C THR A 12 7.49 -1.21 25.55
N GLY A 13 6.34 -1.88 25.44
CA GLY A 13 5.30 -1.81 26.46
C GLY A 13 4.09 -0.93 26.09
N TYR A 14 3.94 0.27 26.64
CA TYR A 14 2.75 1.09 26.39
C TYR A 14 2.63 1.63 24.98
N PRO A 15 1.41 1.80 24.42
CA PRO A 15 1.19 2.41 23.13
C PRO A 15 1.84 3.79 23.05
N LYS A 16 2.49 4.05 21.93
CA LYS A 16 3.08 5.38 21.62
C LYS A 16 2.15 6.15 20.71
N MET A 17 2.21 7.48 20.80
CA MET A 17 1.44 8.37 19.93
C MET A 17 2.34 8.93 18.83
N ALA A 18 2.01 8.62 17.58
CA ALA A 18 2.58 9.30 16.44
C ALA A 18 1.71 10.52 16.10
N ALA A 19 2.29 11.70 16.21
CA ALA A 19 1.61 12.98 16.03
C ALA A 19 2.00 13.61 14.69
N HIS A 20 1.01 14.06 13.91
CA HIS A 20 1.20 14.65 12.60
C HIS A 20 0.63 16.06 12.52
N SER A 21 1.37 16.96 11.87
CA SER A 21 0.94 18.33 11.59
C SER A 21 0.07 18.43 10.35
N PHE A 22 -0.46 19.61 10.07
CA PHE A 22 -1.21 19.91 8.85
C PHE A 22 -0.40 19.76 7.54
N LYS A 23 0.90 19.51 7.62
CA LYS A 23 1.73 19.14 6.45
C LYS A 23 1.62 17.67 6.07
N TYR A 24 1.10 16.82 6.97
CA TYR A 24 0.97 15.38 6.76
C TYR A 24 0.28 15.01 5.45
N PRO A 25 -0.90 15.58 5.10
CA PRO A 25 -1.55 15.29 3.84
C PRO A 25 -0.69 15.53 2.60
N LEU A 26 0.15 16.55 2.61
CA LEU A 26 0.99 16.90 1.45
C LEU A 26 2.01 15.81 1.12
N GLY A 27 2.56 15.13 2.13
CA GLY A 27 3.48 14.01 1.94
C GLY A 27 2.86 12.83 1.21
N HIS A 28 1.54 12.68 1.25
CA HIS A 28 0.83 11.58 0.60
C HIS A 28 0.66 11.75 -0.91
N PHE A 29 0.95 12.92 -1.46
CA PHE A 29 0.97 13.12 -2.91
C PHE A 29 1.90 12.11 -3.60
N ILE A 30 3.12 11.92 -3.07
CA ILE A 30 4.08 10.97 -3.64
C ILE A 30 3.55 9.54 -3.57
N THR A 31 2.95 9.16 -2.45
CA THR A 31 2.32 7.84 -2.27
C THR A 31 1.25 7.58 -3.32
N ALA A 32 0.33 8.50 -3.49
CA ALA A 32 -0.79 8.35 -4.41
C ALA A 32 -0.34 8.46 -5.89
N LYS A 33 0.45 9.47 -6.23
CA LYS A 33 0.86 9.75 -7.59
C LYS A 33 1.84 8.74 -8.16
N TYR A 34 2.83 8.31 -7.36
CA TYR A 34 3.96 7.55 -7.85
C TYR A 34 4.04 6.10 -7.34
N TRP A 35 3.30 5.75 -6.30
CA TRP A 35 3.24 4.34 -5.88
C TRP A 35 1.90 3.70 -6.20
N HIS A 36 0.78 4.29 -5.76
CA HIS A 36 -0.55 3.83 -6.18
C HIS A 36 -0.86 4.15 -7.64
N CYS A 37 -0.19 5.16 -8.22
CA CYS A 37 -0.40 5.62 -9.60
C CYS A 37 -1.87 5.95 -9.88
N VAL A 38 -2.52 6.66 -8.93
CA VAL A 38 -3.92 7.04 -9.10
C VAL A 38 -4.09 8.06 -10.24
N ASP A 39 -5.21 7.95 -10.93
CA ASP A 39 -5.58 8.79 -12.06
C ASP A 39 -6.83 9.60 -11.69
N PRO A 40 -6.92 10.90 -12.05
CA PRO A 40 -8.14 11.69 -11.85
C PRO A 40 -9.40 11.08 -12.47
N GLU A 41 -9.26 10.41 -13.62
CA GLU A 41 -10.35 9.69 -14.29
C GLU A 41 -10.59 8.29 -13.73
N GLY A 42 -9.77 7.86 -12.77
CA GLY A 42 -9.79 6.52 -12.21
C GLY A 42 -10.54 6.41 -10.89
N LEU A 43 -10.68 5.17 -10.43
CA LEU A 43 -11.28 4.83 -9.15
C LEU A 43 -10.30 3.99 -8.32
N HIS A 44 -9.91 4.52 -7.16
CA HIS A 44 -8.97 3.87 -6.24
C HIS A 44 -9.69 3.13 -5.12
N LEU A 45 -9.31 1.87 -4.89
CA LEU A 45 -9.75 1.09 -3.73
C LEU A 45 -8.57 0.75 -2.83
N THR A 46 -8.63 1.16 -1.56
CA THR A 46 -7.74 0.64 -0.52
C THR A 46 -8.53 -0.09 0.56
N ILE A 47 -8.15 -1.32 0.85
CA ILE A 47 -8.64 -2.06 2.01
C ILE A 47 -7.75 -1.76 3.20
N SER A 48 -8.29 -1.05 4.17
CA SER A 48 -7.65 -0.74 5.45
C SER A 48 -8.70 -0.39 6.49
N ASP A 49 -8.49 -0.84 7.72
CA ASP A 49 -9.24 -0.37 8.87
C ASP A 49 -9.06 1.14 9.03
N THR A 50 -10.16 1.85 9.33
CA THR A 50 -10.16 3.31 9.47
C THR A 50 -9.41 3.80 10.71
N GLY A 51 -9.16 2.92 11.68
CA GLY A 51 -8.31 3.19 12.84
C GLY A 51 -6.80 3.19 12.54
N TRP A 52 -6.39 2.72 11.36
CA TRP A 52 -5.00 2.68 10.96
C TRP A 52 -4.62 3.90 10.10
N ALA A 53 -3.39 4.39 10.29
CA ALA A 53 -2.85 5.48 9.47
C ALA A 53 -2.92 5.18 7.95
N LYS A 54 -2.87 3.90 7.56
CA LYS A 54 -3.04 3.45 6.18
C LYS A 54 -4.35 3.93 5.55
N ALA A 55 -5.43 4.07 6.32
CA ALA A 55 -6.68 4.61 5.80
C ALA A 55 -6.53 6.07 5.35
N MET A 56 -5.67 6.84 5.99
CA MET A 56 -5.44 8.24 5.64
C MET A 56 -4.54 8.38 4.40
N TRP A 57 -3.41 7.69 4.38
CA TRP A 57 -2.46 7.79 3.28
C TRP A 57 -2.76 6.82 2.12
N GLY A 58 -3.44 5.72 2.39
CA GLY A 58 -3.76 4.71 1.37
C GLY A 58 -5.01 5.01 0.57
N LYS A 59 -5.94 5.82 1.09
CA LYS A 59 -7.20 6.07 0.37
C LYS A 59 -7.78 7.48 0.48
N LEU A 60 -7.17 8.40 1.20
CA LEU A 60 -7.82 9.70 1.43
C LEU A 60 -7.00 10.87 0.88
N TYR A 61 -5.98 11.31 1.62
CA TYR A 61 -5.32 12.58 1.34
C TYR A 61 -4.58 12.61 0.00
N GLY A 62 -3.79 11.60 -0.29
CA GLY A 62 -3.01 11.55 -1.51
C GLY A 62 -3.90 11.44 -2.75
N GLN A 63 -4.94 10.62 -2.68
CA GLN A 63 -5.89 10.43 -3.77
C GLN A 63 -6.63 11.74 -4.08
N TRP A 64 -7.10 12.46 -3.05
CA TRP A 64 -7.76 13.75 -3.24
C TRP A 64 -6.81 14.84 -3.75
N LEU A 65 -5.54 14.85 -3.32
CA LEU A 65 -4.53 15.75 -3.89
C LEU A 65 -4.24 15.45 -5.37
N CYS A 66 -4.46 14.22 -5.80
CA CYS A 66 -4.36 13.79 -7.19
C CYS A 66 -5.71 13.85 -7.94
N GLU A 67 -6.75 14.45 -7.34
CA GLU A 67 -8.10 14.58 -7.92
C GLU A 67 -8.79 13.23 -8.23
N ALA A 68 -8.27 12.12 -7.68
CA ALA A 68 -8.77 10.79 -7.92
C ALA A 68 -9.98 10.45 -7.05
N ALA A 69 -10.95 9.76 -7.62
CA ALA A 69 -12.08 9.19 -6.88
C ALA A 69 -11.64 8.01 -6.02
N ILE A 70 -12.27 7.87 -4.85
CA ILE A 70 -12.04 6.75 -3.94
C ILE A 70 -13.29 5.88 -3.83
N PHE A 71 -13.11 4.57 -3.93
CA PHE A 71 -14.16 3.59 -3.68
C PHE A 71 -14.11 3.17 -2.21
N VAL A 72 -15.22 3.37 -1.52
CA VAL A 72 -15.38 2.95 -0.12
C VAL A 72 -16.20 1.69 -0.10
N TYR A 73 -15.62 0.63 0.44
CA TYR A 73 -16.26 -0.67 0.61
C TYR A 73 -16.32 -0.99 2.10
N ASP A 74 -17.53 -1.10 2.61
CA ASP A 74 -17.82 -1.43 4.00
C ASP A 74 -18.18 -2.91 4.13
N PHE A 75 -17.56 -3.60 5.10
CA PHE A 75 -17.80 -5.01 5.37
C PHE A 75 -17.45 -5.35 6.83
N ASP A 76 -18.24 -6.20 7.46
CA ASP A 76 -17.97 -6.70 8.81
C ASP A 76 -16.83 -7.73 8.80
N ARG A 77 -16.83 -8.59 7.79
CA ARG A 77 -15.81 -9.61 7.59
C ARG A 77 -15.40 -9.65 6.12
N PHE A 78 -14.10 -9.66 5.88
CA PHE A 78 -13.58 -9.76 4.52
C PHE A 78 -13.96 -11.10 3.87
N ASP A 79 -14.60 -11.03 2.71
CA ASP A 79 -14.82 -12.15 1.81
C ASP A 79 -14.33 -11.76 0.40
N ALA A 80 -13.43 -12.58 -0.15
CA ALA A 80 -12.92 -12.35 -1.50
C ALA A 80 -14.02 -12.50 -2.56
N HIS A 81 -14.99 -13.39 -2.35
CA HIS A 81 -16.14 -13.59 -3.25
C HIS A 81 -16.98 -12.32 -3.42
N ASP A 82 -17.15 -11.54 -2.35
CA ASP A 82 -17.91 -10.30 -2.39
C ASP A 82 -17.10 -9.16 -3.02
N LEU A 83 -15.79 -9.15 -2.79
CA LEU A 83 -14.90 -8.10 -3.29
C LEU A 83 -14.61 -8.24 -4.79
N LEU A 84 -14.26 -9.44 -5.25
CA LEU A 84 -13.72 -9.65 -6.59
C LEU A 84 -14.64 -9.16 -7.73
N PRO A 85 -15.97 -9.35 -7.69
CA PRO A 85 -16.86 -8.82 -8.72
C PRO A 85 -16.90 -7.28 -8.80
N LEU A 86 -16.49 -6.59 -7.71
CA LEU A 86 -16.55 -5.14 -7.64
C LEU A 86 -15.52 -4.46 -8.55
N PHE A 87 -14.42 -5.15 -8.88
CA PHE A 87 -13.39 -4.61 -9.78
C PHE A 87 -13.98 -4.25 -11.14
N ALA A 88 -14.64 -5.21 -11.80
CA ALA A 88 -15.30 -4.97 -13.08
C ALA A 88 -16.54 -4.08 -12.94
N LYS A 89 -17.39 -4.37 -11.94
CA LYS A 89 -18.66 -3.66 -11.73
C LYS A 89 -18.49 -2.15 -11.58
N HIS A 90 -17.43 -1.72 -10.90
CA HIS A 90 -17.18 -0.31 -10.61
C HIS A 90 -15.99 0.26 -11.38
N HIS A 91 -15.38 -0.51 -12.28
CA HIS A 91 -14.21 -0.08 -13.06
C HIS A 91 -13.07 0.42 -12.17
N ILE A 92 -12.72 -0.34 -11.13
CA ILE A 92 -11.62 -0.01 -10.21
C ILE A 92 -10.32 -0.03 -10.99
N THR A 93 -9.58 1.08 -10.97
CA THR A 93 -8.34 1.24 -11.75
C THR A 93 -7.09 0.99 -10.93
N THR A 94 -7.12 1.30 -9.64
CA THR A 94 -5.98 1.06 -8.75
C THR A 94 -6.44 0.46 -7.44
N PHE A 95 -5.64 -0.48 -6.93
CA PHE A 95 -6.01 -1.27 -5.76
C PHE A 95 -4.86 -1.37 -4.77
N CYS A 96 -5.17 -1.22 -3.48
CA CYS A 96 -4.22 -1.45 -2.40
C CYS A 96 -4.84 -2.31 -1.29
N ALA A 97 -4.16 -3.39 -0.92
CA ALA A 97 -4.58 -4.23 0.20
C ALA A 97 -3.39 -4.78 0.98
N PRO A 98 -3.55 -5.20 2.24
CA PRO A 98 -2.53 -5.96 2.96
C PRO A 98 -2.25 -7.31 2.28
N PRO A 99 -1.04 -7.87 2.41
CA PRO A 99 -0.70 -9.21 1.90
C PRO A 99 -1.66 -10.31 2.34
N THR A 100 -2.21 -10.21 3.53
CA THR A 100 -3.22 -11.15 4.05
C THR A 100 -4.46 -11.21 3.16
N MET A 101 -4.92 -10.07 2.61
CA MET A 101 -6.07 -10.04 1.70
C MET A 101 -5.74 -10.67 0.35
N TYR A 102 -4.55 -10.42 -0.20
CA TYR A 102 -4.08 -11.10 -1.42
C TYR A 102 -4.01 -12.62 -1.23
N ARG A 103 -3.55 -13.09 -0.06
CA ARG A 103 -3.58 -14.54 0.28
C ARG A 103 -4.99 -15.12 0.31
N MET A 104 -6.00 -14.35 0.66
CA MET A 104 -7.39 -14.78 0.60
C MET A 104 -7.92 -14.78 -0.83
N MET A 105 -7.56 -13.76 -1.62
CA MET A 105 -7.98 -13.66 -3.02
C MET A 105 -7.44 -14.80 -3.87
N ILE A 106 -6.15 -15.15 -3.78
CA ILE A 106 -5.54 -16.23 -4.59
C ILE A 106 -6.05 -17.64 -4.26
N LYS A 107 -6.83 -17.80 -3.18
CA LYS A 107 -7.55 -19.07 -2.90
C LYS A 107 -8.79 -19.26 -3.77
N GLN A 108 -9.26 -18.17 -4.40
CA GLN A 108 -10.30 -18.21 -5.42
C GLN A 108 -9.65 -18.45 -6.78
N ASP A 109 -10.44 -18.92 -7.73
CA ASP A 109 -10.02 -18.94 -9.13
C ASP A 109 -10.17 -17.54 -9.73
N LEU A 110 -9.09 -16.76 -9.68
CA LEU A 110 -9.10 -15.35 -10.11
C LEU A 110 -9.30 -15.21 -11.63
N SER A 111 -9.10 -16.27 -12.42
CA SER A 111 -9.33 -16.25 -13.87
C SER A 111 -10.80 -16.05 -14.24
N GLN A 112 -11.70 -16.27 -13.29
CA GLN A 112 -13.15 -16.06 -13.48
C GLN A 112 -13.58 -14.61 -13.29
N TYR A 113 -12.69 -13.73 -12.86
CA TYR A 113 -12.99 -12.32 -12.58
C TYR A 113 -12.25 -11.41 -13.56
N ASP A 114 -12.89 -10.31 -13.90
CA ASP A 114 -12.33 -9.34 -14.83
C ASP A 114 -11.56 -8.24 -14.08
N PHE A 115 -10.26 -8.19 -14.30
CA PHE A 115 -9.33 -7.18 -13.80
C PHE A 115 -8.85 -6.22 -14.89
N SER A 116 -9.47 -6.20 -16.07
CA SER A 116 -9.01 -5.45 -17.25
C SER A 116 -8.89 -3.94 -17.00
N THR A 117 -9.64 -3.40 -16.04
CA THR A 117 -9.57 -1.99 -15.66
C THR A 117 -8.44 -1.69 -14.67
N VAL A 118 -7.92 -2.72 -13.98
CA VAL A 118 -6.89 -2.52 -12.94
C VAL A 118 -5.52 -2.29 -13.58
N GLN A 119 -5.00 -1.11 -13.38
CA GLN A 119 -3.70 -0.68 -13.89
C GLN A 119 -2.58 -0.89 -12.87
N ARG A 120 -2.92 -0.88 -11.58
CA ARG A 120 -1.94 -0.95 -10.49
C ARG A 120 -2.50 -1.66 -9.27
N ALA A 121 -1.81 -2.71 -8.81
CA ALA A 121 -2.09 -3.41 -7.56
C ALA A 121 -0.93 -3.22 -6.59
N THR A 122 -1.19 -2.67 -5.40
CA THR A 122 -0.15 -2.36 -4.40
C THR A 122 -0.41 -3.05 -3.08
N THR A 123 0.64 -3.29 -2.31
CA THR A 123 0.55 -3.88 -0.98
C THR A 123 1.52 -3.24 0.01
N ALA A 124 1.11 -3.14 1.26
CA ALA A 124 1.96 -2.72 2.37
C ALA A 124 1.36 -3.13 3.72
N GLY A 125 2.16 -3.02 4.78
CA GLY A 125 1.77 -3.30 6.16
C GLY A 125 2.35 -4.60 6.71
N GLU A 126 2.61 -5.57 5.84
CA GLU A 126 3.30 -6.83 6.12
C GLU A 126 4.23 -7.14 4.95
N ALA A 127 5.22 -8.02 5.14
CA ALA A 127 6.03 -8.51 4.02
C ALA A 127 5.19 -9.38 3.09
N LEU A 128 5.29 -9.14 1.80
CA LEU A 128 4.61 -9.93 0.78
C LEU A 128 5.35 -11.25 0.56
N ASN A 129 4.66 -12.37 0.77
CA ASN A 129 5.22 -13.67 0.44
C ASN A 129 5.42 -13.77 -1.09
N PRO A 130 6.64 -14.13 -1.57
CA PRO A 130 6.91 -14.28 -3.00
C PRO A 130 5.96 -15.22 -3.74
N GLU A 131 5.43 -16.23 -3.08
CA GLU A 131 4.47 -17.16 -3.68
C GLU A 131 3.12 -16.50 -3.93
N VAL A 132 2.66 -15.63 -3.03
CA VAL A 132 1.43 -14.85 -3.21
C VAL A 132 1.56 -13.93 -4.43
N PHE A 133 2.72 -13.28 -4.58
CA PHE A 133 3.02 -12.45 -5.75
C PHE A 133 2.87 -13.27 -7.05
N ARG A 134 3.59 -14.43 -7.13
CA ARG A 134 3.58 -15.26 -8.34
C ARG A 134 2.21 -15.82 -8.69
N GLN A 135 1.46 -16.27 -7.68
CA GLN A 135 0.12 -16.82 -7.89
C GLN A 135 -0.87 -15.75 -8.35
N PHE A 136 -0.80 -14.56 -7.78
CA PHE A 136 -1.64 -13.45 -8.20
C PHE A 136 -1.33 -13.03 -9.65
N GLU A 137 -0.04 -12.86 -9.97
CA GLU A 137 0.40 -12.53 -11.33
C GLU A 137 0.00 -13.62 -12.34
N ALA A 138 0.20 -14.90 -12.02
CA ALA A 138 -0.16 -16.01 -12.90
C ALA A 138 -1.66 -16.09 -13.21
N GLN A 139 -2.52 -15.73 -12.25
CA GLN A 139 -3.97 -15.83 -12.42
C GLN A 139 -4.61 -14.56 -13.02
N THR A 140 -4.00 -13.39 -12.84
CA THR A 140 -4.59 -12.10 -13.24
C THR A 140 -3.80 -11.36 -14.31
N GLY A 141 -2.54 -11.71 -14.52
CA GLY A 141 -1.59 -10.94 -15.34
C GLY A 141 -1.10 -9.65 -14.68
N LEU A 142 -1.51 -9.36 -13.46
CA LEU A 142 -1.15 -8.14 -12.73
C LEU A 142 -0.02 -8.42 -11.75
N GLN A 143 0.94 -7.50 -11.69
CA GLN A 143 2.00 -7.52 -10.69
C GLN A 143 1.59 -6.75 -9.42
N ILE A 144 2.11 -7.19 -8.27
CA ILE A 144 1.90 -6.50 -6.99
C ILE A 144 3.12 -5.64 -6.67
N TYR A 145 2.90 -4.36 -6.45
CA TYR A 145 3.95 -3.39 -6.13
C TYR A 145 3.99 -3.16 -4.62
N GLU A 146 5.03 -3.71 -3.99
CA GLU A 146 5.17 -3.65 -2.54
C GLU A 146 5.69 -2.29 -2.09
N GLY A 147 5.29 -1.86 -0.89
CA GLY A 147 5.79 -0.69 -0.22
C GLY A 147 5.92 -0.91 1.27
N PHE A 148 6.89 -0.25 1.87
CA PHE A 148 7.13 -0.22 3.30
C PHE A 148 6.98 1.19 3.85
N GLY A 149 6.30 1.30 4.97
CA GLY A 149 6.14 2.52 5.73
C GLY A 149 5.66 2.21 7.13
N GLN A 150 5.63 3.23 7.94
CA GLN A 150 5.20 3.18 9.34
C GLN A 150 4.17 4.29 9.60
N THR A 151 3.55 4.28 10.77
CA THR A 151 2.64 5.34 11.19
C THR A 151 3.35 6.69 11.25
N GLU A 152 4.64 6.68 11.58
CA GLU A 152 5.53 7.84 11.68
C GLU A 152 5.94 8.40 10.31
N GLY A 153 6.02 7.54 9.29
CA GLY A 153 6.45 7.89 7.94
C GLY A 153 5.80 6.99 6.88
N PRO A 154 4.86 7.51 6.07
CA PRO A 154 4.24 6.73 5.01
C PRO A 154 5.24 6.46 3.90
N VAL A 155 5.18 5.29 3.33
CA VAL A 155 5.97 4.83 2.17
C VAL A 155 7.41 5.33 2.14
N LEU A 156 8.21 4.75 3.03
CA LEU A 156 9.66 4.99 3.10
C LEU A 156 10.38 4.31 1.93
N LEU A 157 10.00 3.07 1.62
CA LEU A 157 10.49 2.29 0.49
C LEU A 157 9.31 1.83 -0.35
N ALA A 158 9.45 1.79 -1.66
CA ALA A 158 8.41 1.22 -2.53
C ALA A 158 8.95 0.77 -3.90
N THR A 159 8.19 -0.11 -4.53
CA THR A 159 8.34 -0.42 -5.94
C THR A 159 7.60 0.63 -6.77
N PHE A 160 8.31 1.70 -7.13
CA PHE A 160 7.79 2.80 -7.96
C PHE A 160 7.66 2.39 -9.44
N PRO A 161 6.98 3.18 -10.32
CA PRO A 161 6.75 2.82 -11.72
C PRO A 161 8.02 2.60 -12.55
N TRP A 162 9.13 3.18 -12.13
CA TRP A 162 10.45 3.05 -12.76
C TRP A 162 11.30 1.90 -12.20
N ILE A 163 10.70 1.06 -11.33
CA ILE A 163 11.38 -0.08 -10.68
C ILE A 163 10.61 -1.35 -11.06
N GLU A 164 11.33 -2.32 -11.61
CA GLU A 164 10.80 -3.66 -11.88
C GLU A 164 10.46 -4.35 -10.55
N PRO A 165 9.21 -4.82 -10.35
CA PRO A 165 8.84 -5.55 -9.14
C PRO A 165 9.63 -6.85 -9.02
N ARG A 166 10.13 -7.12 -7.82
CA ARG A 166 10.83 -8.38 -7.51
C ARG A 166 10.16 -9.03 -6.31
N PRO A 167 9.69 -10.28 -6.43
CA PRO A 167 9.09 -11.01 -5.30
C PRO A 167 10.01 -11.03 -4.08
N GLY A 168 9.51 -10.55 -2.94
CA GLY A 168 10.26 -10.45 -1.69
C GLY A 168 11.09 -9.17 -1.52
N SER A 169 10.95 -8.20 -2.44
CA SER A 169 11.59 -6.88 -2.32
C SER A 169 10.56 -5.78 -2.15
N MET A 170 10.74 -4.93 -1.15
CA MET A 170 9.91 -3.74 -0.93
C MET A 170 10.24 -2.58 -1.87
N GLY A 171 11.23 -2.72 -2.76
CA GLY A 171 11.62 -1.69 -3.71
C GLY A 171 12.80 -0.84 -3.25
N LYS A 172 12.73 0.47 -3.50
CA LYS A 172 13.82 1.43 -3.23
C LYS A 172 13.33 2.61 -2.41
N PRO A 173 14.24 3.41 -1.82
CA PRO A 173 13.90 4.62 -1.09
C PRO A 173 12.95 5.54 -1.85
N SER A 174 11.96 6.06 -1.12
CA SER A 174 11.09 7.12 -1.62
C SER A 174 11.87 8.40 -1.84
N PRO A 175 11.58 9.18 -2.89
CA PRO A 175 12.24 10.46 -3.13
C PRO A 175 11.95 11.52 -2.04
N LEU A 176 11.08 11.24 -1.09
CA LEU A 176 10.81 12.12 0.06
C LEU A 176 11.82 11.99 1.19
N TYR A 177 12.59 10.92 1.21
CA TYR A 177 13.42 10.56 2.37
C TYR A 177 14.85 10.24 1.93
N ASP A 178 15.77 10.67 2.77
CA ASP A 178 17.16 10.20 2.74
C ASP A 178 17.22 8.96 3.65
N ILE A 179 17.40 7.78 3.05
CA ILE A 179 17.33 6.50 3.75
C ILE A 179 18.61 5.72 3.50
N ASP A 180 19.20 5.26 4.58
CA ASP A 180 20.36 4.39 4.55
C ASP A 180 20.18 3.19 5.45
N ILE A 181 20.93 2.12 5.18
CA ILE A 181 21.01 0.94 6.05
C ILE A 181 22.32 1.05 6.84
N VAL A 182 22.18 1.12 8.15
CA VAL A 182 23.33 1.29 9.05
C VAL A 182 23.44 0.12 10.03
N ASP A 183 24.64 -0.12 10.50
CA ASP A 183 24.93 -1.06 11.58
C ASP A 183 24.51 -0.53 12.96
N GLU A 184 24.80 -1.25 14.02
CA GLU A 184 24.51 -0.88 15.40
C GLU A 184 25.25 0.37 15.88
N ASN A 185 26.34 0.77 15.20
CA ASN A 185 27.13 1.96 15.50
C ASN A 185 26.69 3.18 14.67
N GLY A 186 25.76 2.99 13.72
CA GLY A 186 25.28 4.04 12.82
C GLY A 186 26.14 4.20 11.56
N GLU A 187 27.06 3.28 11.29
CA GLU A 187 27.88 3.31 10.08
C GLU A 187 27.15 2.59 8.91
N PRO A 188 27.25 3.10 7.67
CA PRO A 188 26.61 2.48 6.52
C PRO A 188 27.03 1.02 6.35
N CYS A 189 26.05 0.14 6.17
CA CYS A 189 26.30 -1.26 5.84
C CYS A 189 26.66 -1.43 4.36
N GLU A 190 27.55 -2.39 4.07
CA GLU A 190 27.73 -2.85 2.70
C GLU A 190 26.45 -3.51 2.16
N ASP A 191 26.20 -3.35 0.85
CA ASP A 191 25.05 -3.93 0.17
C ASP A 191 24.94 -5.45 0.41
N GLY A 192 23.78 -5.90 0.88
CA GLY A 192 23.46 -7.30 1.07
C GLY A 192 23.73 -7.86 2.47
N ILE A 193 24.20 -7.06 3.42
CA ILE A 193 24.37 -7.45 4.83
C ILE A 193 23.27 -6.76 5.66
N VAL A 194 22.32 -7.54 6.12
CA VAL A 194 21.32 -7.14 7.12
C VAL A 194 21.41 -8.10 8.30
#